data_945fc8e061ef9578247b25d220d4117a
#
_entry.id   945fc8e061ef9578247b25d220d4117a
#
_cell.length_a   1.000
_cell.length_b   1.000
_cell.length_c   1.000
_cell.angle_alpha   90.00
_cell.angle_beta   90.00
_cell.angle_gamma   90.00
#
_symmetry.space_group_name_H-M   'P 1'
#
loop_
_entity.id
_entity.type
_entity.pdbx_description
1 polymer ?
#
loop_
_entity_poly.entity_id
_entity_poly.type
_entity_poly.pdbx_seq_one_letter_code
_entity_poly.pdbx_strand_id
1 'polypeptide(L)'
;MRAAAIRDVLQPYLFDDAAFRELLCEELRSPVDRPAIIEFGCGTGALTVAALATRRDAVYHGFDRSEADAAIATCRLSRAGLQDGATFTAPFELDRRAIGEALQGLRADLLILPRFLQTVPPLVEGTGLHRVAFLALCRQLVKPGGRMLIIEDVCGEDADEQAELSFAWRDAFRARLTRDLETLRHAVQGLDPNLAARLARLPGDPSLVADLRDRAQRNGGHPLPLRAWERMFEHLGFAYRVVRHQTQRQLYLFTVRC
;
A
#
# COMPACT_ATOMS: atom_id res chain seq x y z
N MET A 1 -9.03 0.61 -17.00
CA MET A 1 -9.59 1.84 -16.41
C MET A 1 -10.80 1.60 -15.48
N ARG A 2 -11.91 0.95 -15.90
CA ARG A 2 -13.10 0.76 -15.04
C ARG A 2 -12.80 0.02 -13.73
N ALA A 3 -12.08 -1.10 -13.76
CA ALA A 3 -11.70 -1.87 -12.57
C ALA A 3 -10.81 -1.07 -11.61
N ALA A 4 -9.88 -0.26 -12.13
CA ALA A 4 -9.04 0.62 -11.34
C ALA A 4 -9.86 1.71 -10.64
N ALA A 5 -10.83 2.32 -11.35
CA ALA A 5 -11.72 3.33 -10.76
C ALA A 5 -12.61 2.75 -9.65
N ILE A 6 -13.14 1.53 -9.82
CA ILE A 6 -13.90 0.83 -8.77
C ILE A 6 -13.01 0.56 -7.56
N ARG A 7 -11.78 0.08 -7.78
CA ARG A 7 -10.81 -0.16 -6.71
C ARG A 7 -10.48 1.12 -5.96
N ASP A 8 -10.27 2.22 -6.67
CA ASP A 8 -10.00 3.54 -6.09
C ASP A 8 -11.13 4.03 -5.17
N VAL A 9 -12.39 3.85 -5.60
CA VAL A 9 -13.57 4.19 -4.80
C VAL A 9 -13.69 3.30 -3.56
N LEU A 10 -13.33 2.00 -3.67
CA LEU A 10 -13.43 1.04 -2.55
C LEU A 10 -12.24 1.09 -1.61
N GLN A 11 -11.10 1.61 -2.03
CA GLN A 11 -9.84 1.60 -1.26
C GLN A 11 -9.98 2.16 0.15
N PRO A 12 -10.63 3.33 0.40
CA PRO A 12 -10.79 3.87 1.76
C PRO A 12 -11.56 2.98 2.72
N TYR A 13 -12.38 2.06 2.17
CA TYR A 13 -13.19 1.11 2.95
C TYR A 13 -12.45 -0.21 3.19
N LEU A 14 -11.71 -0.67 2.20
CA LEU A 14 -10.89 -1.88 2.30
C LEU A 14 -9.70 -1.66 3.24
N PHE A 15 -9.16 -0.45 3.20
CA PHE A 15 -7.94 -0.10 3.92
C PHE A 15 -8.16 1.21 4.66
N ASP A 16 -7.93 1.21 5.97
CA ASP A 16 -7.93 2.44 6.75
C ASP A 16 -6.59 3.17 6.54
N ASP A 17 -6.51 3.92 5.46
CA ASP A 17 -5.30 4.65 5.12
C ASP A 17 -5.09 5.91 5.98
N ALA A 18 -6.05 6.30 6.82
CA ALA A 18 -5.96 7.53 7.60
C ALA A 18 -4.78 7.49 8.58
N ALA A 19 -4.66 6.41 9.36
CA ALA A 19 -3.56 6.26 10.32
C ALA A 19 -2.19 6.19 9.60
N PHE A 20 -2.13 5.58 8.42
CA PHE A 20 -0.88 5.56 7.63
C PHE A 20 -0.53 6.91 7.06
N ARG A 21 -1.52 7.68 6.64
CA ARG A 21 -1.28 9.07 6.20
C ARG A 21 -0.73 9.91 7.34
N GLU A 22 -1.25 9.76 8.54
CA GLU A 22 -0.72 10.45 9.73
C GLU A 22 0.74 10.09 9.98
N LEU A 23 1.07 8.79 10.03
CA LEU A 23 2.44 8.32 10.23
C LEU A 23 3.37 8.75 9.10
N LEU A 24 2.92 8.68 7.85
CA LEU A 24 3.67 9.19 6.70
C LEU A 24 3.92 10.70 6.85
N CYS A 25 2.91 11.47 7.23
CA CYS A 25 3.06 12.90 7.46
C CYS A 25 4.02 13.22 8.61
N GLU A 26 4.05 12.39 9.67
CA GLU A 26 5.03 12.51 10.76
C GLU A 26 6.45 12.25 10.26
N GLU A 27 6.66 11.18 9.49
CA GLU A 27 7.96 10.86 8.91
C GLU A 27 8.47 11.94 7.95
N LEU A 28 7.55 12.61 7.24
CA LEU A 28 7.87 13.70 6.30
C LEU A 28 8.15 15.04 7.00
N ARG A 29 7.84 15.21 8.28
CA ARG A 29 8.24 16.38 9.08
C ARG A 29 9.75 16.43 9.37
N SER A 30 10.52 15.48 8.85
CA SER A 30 11.99 15.48 8.90
C SER A 30 12.57 16.80 8.40
N PRO A 31 13.67 17.31 8.98
CA PRO A 31 14.31 18.56 8.57
C PRO A 31 15.06 18.48 7.24
N VAL A 32 15.00 17.34 6.54
CA VAL A 32 15.64 17.20 5.23
C VAL A 32 14.99 18.15 4.24
N ASP A 33 15.79 19.00 3.59
CA ASP A 33 15.34 19.90 2.53
C ASP A 33 15.12 19.12 1.24
N ARG A 34 14.00 19.34 0.56
CA ARG A 34 13.60 18.67 -0.69
C ARG A 34 13.77 17.14 -0.62
N PRO A 35 13.08 16.43 0.29
CA PRO A 35 13.27 15.00 0.46
C PRO A 35 12.89 14.24 -0.80
N ALA A 36 13.73 13.29 -1.19
CA ALA A 36 13.42 12.34 -2.25
C ALA A 36 12.64 11.16 -1.67
N ILE A 37 11.48 10.87 -2.27
CA ILE A 37 10.58 9.79 -1.85
C ILE A 37 10.46 8.78 -2.99
N ILE A 38 10.61 7.50 -2.69
CA ILE A 38 10.33 6.40 -3.62
C ILE A 38 9.17 5.58 -3.04
N GLU A 39 8.15 5.29 -3.86
CA GLU A 39 7.04 4.40 -3.49
C GLU A 39 6.90 3.27 -4.51
N PHE A 40 6.95 2.02 -4.04
CA PHE A 40 6.61 0.86 -4.85
C PHE A 40 5.17 0.42 -4.57
N GLY A 41 4.38 0.26 -5.64
CA GLY A 41 2.96 -0.01 -5.54
C GLY A 41 2.15 1.25 -5.22
N CYS A 42 2.47 2.36 -5.88
CA CYS A 42 1.82 3.65 -5.64
C CYS A 42 0.31 3.65 -6.00
N GLY A 43 -0.15 2.66 -6.75
CA GLY A 43 -1.55 2.51 -7.11
C GLY A 43 -2.14 3.79 -7.70
N THR A 44 -3.29 4.20 -7.18
CA THR A 44 -3.98 5.41 -7.62
C THR A 44 -3.46 6.71 -6.98
N GLY A 45 -2.29 6.69 -6.31
CA GLY A 45 -1.59 7.88 -5.81
C GLY A 45 -2.17 8.51 -4.55
N ALA A 46 -2.94 7.78 -3.74
CA ALA A 46 -3.55 8.33 -2.52
C ALA A 46 -2.50 8.78 -1.49
N LEU A 47 -1.47 7.96 -1.25
CA LEU A 47 -0.36 8.31 -0.35
C LEU A 47 0.53 9.37 -0.96
N THR A 48 0.77 9.32 -2.28
CA THR A 48 1.54 10.35 -3.01
C THR A 48 0.95 11.74 -2.81
N VAL A 49 -0.38 11.88 -2.95
CA VAL A 49 -1.06 13.17 -2.70
C VAL A 49 -0.89 13.63 -1.26
N ALA A 50 -1.05 12.71 -0.29
CA ALA A 50 -0.87 13.04 1.13
C ALA A 50 0.57 13.50 1.44
N ALA A 51 1.56 12.81 0.89
CA ALA A 51 2.97 13.15 1.03
C ALA A 51 3.28 14.56 0.48
N LEU A 52 2.89 14.82 -0.78
CA LEU A 52 3.15 16.08 -1.44
C LEU A 52 2.31 17.25 -0.89
N ALA A 53 1.12 16.98 -0.35
CA ALA A 53 0.36 17.98 0.38
C ALA A 53 1.06 18.43 1.67
N THR A 54 1.78 17.49 2.33
CA THR A 54 2.56 17.76 3.55
C THR A 54 3.90 18.42 3.23
N ARG A 55 4.57 17.99 2.14
CA ARG A 55 5.90 18.44 1.72
C ARG A 55 5.89 18.74 0.22
N ARG A 56 5.47 19.95 -0.14
CA ARG A 56 5.40 20.41 -1.55
C ARG A 56 6.76 20.50 -2.23
N ASP A 57 7.82 20.60 -1.46
CA ASP A 57 9.21 20.61 -1.92
C ASP A 57 9.78 19.22 -2.19
N ALA A 58 9.09 18.14 -1.79
CA ALA A 58 9.55 16.78 -2.01
C ALA A 58 9.57 16.40 -3.51
N VAL A 59 10.52 15.52 -3.86
CA VAL A 59 10.60 14.88 -5.17
C VAL A 59 10.12 13.45 -5.01
N TYR A 60 9.04 13.10 -5.70
CA TYR A 60 8.35 11.81 -5.54
C TYR A 60 8.47 10.94 -6.79
N HIS A 61 8.86 9.68 -6.60
CA HIS A 61 8.91 8.67 -7.66
C HIS A 61 8.03 7.48 -7.28
N GLY A 62 6.90 7.33 -7.98
CA GLY A 62 5.98 6.21 -7.80
C GLY A 62 6.16 5.14 -8.87
N PHE A 63 6.16 3.88 -8.47
CA PHE A 63 6.26 2.71 -9.34
C PHE A 63 5.05 1.82 -9.15
N ASP A 64 4.38 1.43 -10.25
CA ASP A 64 3.24 0.51 -10.22
C ASP A 64 3.20 -0.41 -11.45
N ARG A 65 2.58 -1.57 -11.32
CA ARG A 65 2.37 -2.49 -12.43
C ARG A 65 1.25 -2.04 -13.37
N SER A 66 0.34 -1.22 -12.87
CA SER A 66 -0.90 -0.85 -13.53
C SER A 66 -0.80 0.54 -14.15
N GLU A 67 -0.68 0.62 -15.48
CA GLU A 67 -0.79 1.87 -16.22
C GLU A 67 -2.11 2.62 -15.92
N ALA A 68 -3.20 1.87 -15.70
CA ALA A 68 -4.49 2.46 -15.38
C ALA A 68 -4.49 3.13 -13.99
N ASP A 69 -3.80 2.55 -13.00
CA ASP A 69 -3.67 3.15 -11.68
C ASP A 69 -2.75 4.37 -11.72
N ALA A 70 -1.63 4.30 -12.44
CA ALA A 70 -0.73 5.42 -12.64
C ALA A 70 -1.43 6.61 -13.36
N ALA A 71 -2.29 6.33 -14.34
CA ALA A 71 -3.10 7.35 -14.99
C ALA A 71 -4.08 8.05 -14.01
N ILE A 72 -4.71 7.28 -13.11
CA ILE A 72 -5.56 7.83 -12.05
C ILE A 72 -4.73 8.67 -11.07
N ALA A 73 -3.53 8.19 -10.67
CA ALA A 73 -2.62 8.92 -9.80
C ALA A 73 -2.23 10.27 -10.41
N THR A 74 -1.87 10.29 -11.68
CA THR A 74 -1.54 11.53 -12.43
C THR A 74 -2.71 12.51 -12.43
N CYS A 75 -3.93 12.03 -12.75
CA CYS A 75 -5.13 12.87 -12.70
C CYS A 75 -5.42 13.42 -11.30
N ARG A 76 -5.21 12.60 -10.26
CA ARG A 76 -5.42 12.99 -8.86
C ARG A 76 -4.45 14.08 -8.44
N LEU A 77 -3.17 13.95 -8.78
CA LEU A 77 -2.15 14.97 -8.51
C LEU A 77 -2.44 16.29 -9.25
N SER A 78 -2.82 16.21 -10.51
CA SER A 78 -3.20 17.38 -11.30
C SER A 78 -4.36 18.14 -10.66
N ARG A 79 -5.41 17.44 -10.23
CA ARG A 79 -6.55 18.05 -9.51
C ARG A 79 -6.16 18.68 -8.19
N ALA A 80 -5.12 18.18 -7.53
CA ALA A 80 -4.60 18.71 -6.28
C ALA A 80 -3.56 19.83 -6.49
N GLY A 81 -3.17 20.15 -7.74
CA GLY A 81 -2.11 21.13 -8.07
C GLY A 81 -0.72 20.68 -7.57
N LEU A 82 -0.44 19.37 -7.64
CA LEU A 82 0.78 18.72 -7.11
C LEU A 82 1.56 17.95 -8.19
N GLN A 83 1.21 18.11 -9.46
CA GLN A 83 1.76 17.31 -10.58
C GLN A 83 3.27 17.50 -10.76
N ASP A 84 3.82 18.66 -10.44
CA ASP A 84 5.24 18.97 -10.66
C ASP A 84 6.17 18.28 -9.66
N GLY A 85 5.62 17.76 -8.55
CA GLY A 85 6.37 17.12 -7.49
C GLY A 85 6.51 15.61 -7.66
N ALA A 86 5.85 14.98 -8.65
CA ALA A 86 5.84 13.52 -8.79
C ALA A 86 6.04 13.04 -10.22
N THR A 87 6.71 11.89 -10.33
CA THR A 87 6.78 11.08 -11.54
C THR A 87 6.26 9.68 -11.27
N PHE A 88 5.57 9.09 -12.25
CA PHE A 88 5.11 7.70 -12.17
C PHE A 88 5.70 6.85 -13.28
N THR A 89 6.16 5.66 -12.93
CA THR A 89 6.64 4.65 -13.86
C THR A 89 5.68 3.47 -13.84
N ALA A 90 5.00 3.23 -14.96
CA ALA A 90 4.14 2.08 -15.19
C ALA A 90 4.15 1.72 -16.69
N PRO A 91 4.07 0.42 -17.08
CA PRO A 91 4.14 -0.71 -16.18
C PRO A 91 5.54 -0.90 -15.57
N PHE A 92 5.58 -1.23 -14.29
CA PHE A 92 6.82 -1.55 -13.58
C PHE A 92 6.81 -3.03 -13.19
N GLU A 93 7.76 -3.79 -13.71
CA GLU A 93 7.89 -5.22 -13.43
C GLU A 93 8.95 -5.48 -12.36
N LEU A 94 8.67 -6.47 -11.51
CA LEU A 94 9.55 -6.88 -10.41
C LEU A 94 10.65 -7.83 -10.87
N ASP A 95 11.30 -7.51 -11.99
CA ASP A 95 12.53 -8.22 -12.33
C ASP A 95 13.76 -7.40 -11.90
N ARG A 96 14.86 -8.09 -11.59
CA ARG A 96 16.08 -7.47 -11.09
C ARG A 96 16.69 -6.46 -12.07
N ARG A 97 16.55 -6.71 -13.36
CA ARG A 97 17.11 -5.86 -14.40
C ARG A 97 16.28 -4.59 -14.56
N ALA A 98 14.94 -4.73 -14.68
CA ALA A 98 14.02 -3.61 -14.78
C ALA A 98 14.12 -2.69 -13.54
N ILE A 99 14.23 -3.28 -12.35
CA ILE A 99 14.48 -2.53 -11.12
C ILE A 99 15.80 -1.76 -11.21
N GLY A 100 16.89 -2.41 -11.62
CA GLY A 100 18.20 -1.77 -11.76
C GLY A 100 18.20 -0.61 -12.75
N GLU A 101 17.55 -0.79 -13.91
CA GLU A 101 17.45 0.23 -14.96
C GLU A 101 16.55 1.40 -14.54
N ALA A 102 15.35 1.14 -14.00
CA ALA A 102 14.41 2.17 -13.60
C ALA A 102 14.88 3.00 -12.41
N LEU A 103 15.70 2.41 -11.54
CA LEU A 103 16.17 3.04 -10.31
C LEU A 103 17.62 3.55 -10.40
N GLN A 104 18.23 3.51 -11.59
CA GLN A 104 19.62 3.94 -11.78
C GLN A 104 19.79 5.41 -11.35
N GLY A 105 20.65 5.61 -10.35
CA GLY A 105 20.92 6.95 -9.80
C GLY A 105 19.91 7.47 -8.79
N LEU A 106 18.75 6.83 -8.61
CA LEU A 106 17.80 7.23 -7.60
C LEU A 106 18.29 6.86 -6.19
N ARG A 107 18.12 7.79 -5.26
CA ARG A 107 18.37 7.59 -3.83
C ARG A 107 17.31 8.33 -3.04
N ALA A 108 16.65 7.62 -2.12
CA ALA A 108 15.55 8.15 -1.33
C ALA A 108 15.98 8.54 0.09
N ASP A 109 15.41 9.61 0.60
CA ASP A 109 15.38 9.91 2.02
C ASP A 109 14.29 9.06 2.72
N LEU A 110 13.20 8.76 1.98
CA LEU A 110 12.11 7.89 2.42
C LEU A 110 11.69 6.95 1.30
N LEU A 111 11.70 5.65 1.56
CA LEU A 111 11.18 4.61 0.68
C LEU A 111 9.92 4.02 1.29
N ILE A 112 8.82 3.94 0.51
CA ILE A 112 7.49 3.51 0.99
C ILE A 112 7.09 2.23 0.26
N LEU A 113 6.66 1.23 1.02
CA LEU A 113 6.18 -0.07 0.55
C LEU A 113 4.77 -0.34 1.11
N PRO A 114 3.70 0.25 0.54
CA PRO A 114 2.35 0.10 1.06
C PRO A 114 1.71 -1.20 0.53
N ARG A 115 1.64 -2.25 1.34
CA ARG A 115 1.12 -3.58 0.95
C ARG A 115 1.76 -4.15 -0.31
N PHE A 116 2.99 -3.75 -0.56
CA PHE A 116 3.70 -4.12 -1.76
C PHE A 116 4.41 -5.46 -1.63
N LEU A 117 5.04 -5.72 -0.49
CA LEU A 117 5.86 -6.90 -0.29
C LEU A 117 5.04 -8.20 -0.30
N GLN A 118 3.75 -8.14 0.05
CA GLN A 118 2.87 -9.30 -0.10
C GLN A 118 2.69 -9.71 -1.58
N THR A 119 2.91 -8.80 -2.54
CA THR A 119 2.85 -9.10 -3.98
C THR A 119 4.16 -9.67 -4.51
N VAL A 120 5.25 -9.55 -3.75
CA VAL A 120 6.54 -10.18 -4.05
C VAL A 120 6.46 -11.63 -3.60
N PRO A 121 6.58 -12.62 -4.50
CA PRO A 121 6.50 -14.03 -4.14
C PRO A 121 7.55 -14.38 -3.08
N PRO A 122 7.23 -15.26 -2.12
CA PRO A 122 8.19 -15.67 -1.10
C PRO A 122 9.41 -16.37 -1.70
N LEU A 123 9.22 -17.13 -2.76
CA LEU A 123 10.28 -17.69 -3.60
C LEU A 123 9.68 -18.02 -4.96
N VAL A 124 10.22 -17.49 -6.05
CA VAL A 124 9.84 -17.89 -7.40
C VAL A 124 11.04 -18.56 -8.04
N GLU A 125 10.89 -19.84 -8.39
CA GLU A 125 11.90 -20.55 -9.16
C GLU A 125 12.19 -19.79 -10.46
N GLY A 126 13.47 -19.51 -10.71
CA GLY A 126 13.93 -18.87 -11.94
C GLY A 126 14.05 -17.34 -11.93
N THR A 127 13.38 -16.59 -11.06
CA THR A 127 13.52 -15.13 -11.00
C THR A 127 14.56 -14.65 -9.97
N GLY A 128 14.87 -15.46 -8.97
CA GLY A 128 15.80 -15.11 -7.88
C GLY A 128 15.37 -13.92 -7.01
N LEU A 129 14.24 -13.29 -7.32
CA LEU A 129 13.71 -12.17 -6.57
C LEU A 129 12.69 -12.66 -5.55
N HIS A 130 13.07 -12.65 -4.29
CA HIS A 130 12.20 -12.88 -3.15
C HIS A 130 12.22 -11.66 -2.21
N ARG A 131 11.36 -11.63 -1.21
CA ARG A 131 11.19 -10.47 -0.31
C ARG A 131 12.51 -10.02 0.34
N VAL A 132 13.35 -10.96 0.77
CA VAL A 132 14.65 -10.64 1.37
C VAL A 132 15.57 -9.95 0.36
N ALA A 133 15.67 -10.48 -0.86
CA ALA A 133 16.48 -9.90 -1.92
C ALA A 133 15.93 -8.52 -2.34
N PHE A 134 14.61 -8.38 -2.42
CA PHE A 134 13.98 -7.11 -2.72
C PHE A 134 14.22 -6.07 -1.61
N LEU A 135 14.10 -6.43 -0.34
CA LEU A 135 14.42 -5.55 0.79
C LEU A 135 15.89 -5.15 0.80
N ALA A 136 16.79 -6.07 0.45
CA ALA A 136 18.21 -5.77 0.30
C ALA A 136 18.49 -4.76 -0.83
N LEU A 137 17.76 -4.85 -1.95
CA LEU A 137 17.79 -3.84 -3.02
C LEU A 137 17.21 -2.50 -2.53
N CYS A 138 16.08 -2.51 -1.84
CA CYS A 138 15.48 -1.31 -1.26
C CYS A 138 16.46 -0.58 -0.35
N ARG A 139 17.22 -1.31 0.48
CA ARG A 139 18.27 -0.71 1.32
C ARG A 139 19.30 0.08 0.51
N GLN A 140 19.69 -0.42 -0.67
CA GLN A 140 20.66 0.27 -1.53
C GLN A 140 20.09 1.56 -2.16
N LEU A 141 18.77 1.67 -2.23
CA LEU A 141 18.08 2.85 -2.75
C LEU A 141 17.89 3.93 -1.68
N VAL A 142 18.02 3.59 -0.42
CA VAL A 142 17.88 4.55 0.67
C VAL A 142 19.23 5.21 0.95
N LYS A 143 19.23 6.53 1.12
CA LYS A 143 20.41 7.30 1.50
C LYS A 143 20.86 6.91 2.92
N PRO A 144 22.15 7.09 3.27
CA PRO A 144 22.60 6.97 4.66
C PRO A 144 21.75 7.87 5.57
N GLY A 145 21.19 7.28 6.64
CA GLY A 145 20.27 7.96 7.55
C GLY A 145 18.84 8.11 7.07
N GLY A 146 18.54 7.67 5.86
CA GLY A 146 17.17 7.57 5.33
C GLY A 146 16.42 6.39 5.93
N ARG A 147 15.14 6.24 5.56
CA ARG A 147 14.22 5.27 6.16
C ARG A 147 13.38 4.54 5.12
N MET A 148 12.97 3.32 5.46
CA MET A 148 11.90 2.61 4.77
C MET A 148 10.66 2.56 5.64
N LEU A 149 9.51 2.85 5.05
CA LEU A 149 8.19 2.74 5.64
C LEU A 149 7.46 1.57 4.98
N ILE A 150 7.34 0.47 5.71
CA ILE A 150 6.74 -0.76 5.21
C ILE A 150 5.38 -0.93 5.89
N ILE A 151 4.32 -1.00 5.08
CA ILE A 151 2.94 -1.14 5.53
C ILE A 151 2.44 -2.48 5.01
N GLU A 152 2.20 -3.45 5.91
CA GLU A 152 1.79 -4.78 5.47
C GLU A 152 0.71 -5.38 6.35
N ASP A 153 -0.12 -6.22 5.73
CA ASP A 153 -1.01 -7.10 6.46
C ASP A 153 -0.20 -8.29 7.01
N VAL A 154 -0.41 -8.59 8.29
CA VAL A 154 0.23 -9.69 9.00
C VAL A 154 -0.83 -10.75 9.27
N CYS A 155 -0.53 -12.01 8.96
CA CYS A 155 -1.41 -13.12 9.31
C CYS A 155 -1.16 -13.59 10.75
N GLY A 156 -2.11 -14.35 11.31
CA GLY A 156 -1.94 -14.97 12.62
C GLY A 156 -0.80 -15.99 12.63
N GLU A 157 -0.18 -16.17 13.78
CA GLU A 157 0.87 -17.18 14.00
C GLU A 157 0.28 -18.59 13.98
N ASP A 158 -1.02 -18.71 14.33
CA ASP A 158 -1.79 -19.96 14.29
C ASP A 158 -3.22 -19.74 13.76
N ALA A 159 -4.00 -20.82 13.71
CA ALA A 159 -5.35 -20.81 13.15
C ALA A 159 -6.33 -19.98 13.99
N ASP A 160 -6.19 -19.97 15.32
CA ASP A 160 -7.08 -19.26 16.23
C ASP A 160 -6.85 -17.76 16.14
N GLU A 161 -5.59 -17.31 16.19
CA GLU A 161 -5.23 -15.92 15.98
C GLU A 161 -5.65 -15.45 14.59
N GLN A 162 -5.46 -16.26 13.55
CA GLN A 162 -5.89 -15.93 12.19
C GLN A 162 -7.42 -15.78 12.09
N ALA A 163 -8.19 -16.60 12.79
CA ALA A 163 -9.64 -16.49 12.84
C ALA A 163 -10.09 -15.19 13.54
N GLU A 164 -9.46 -14.85 14.68
CA GLU A 164 -9.72 -13.60 15.42
C GLU A 164 -9.42 -12.36 14.57
N LEU A 165 -8.26 -12.31 13.92
CA LEU A 165 -7.87 -11.21 13.03
C LEU A 165 -8.84 -11.06 11.85
N SER A 166 -9.28 -12.17 11.27
CA SER A 166 -10.25 -12.19 10.17
C SER A 166 -11.62 -11.69 10.59
N PHE A 167 -12.06 -12.01 11.80
CA PHE A 167 -13.30 -11.53 12.38
C PHE A 167 -13.24 -10.01 12.62
N ALA A 168 -12.20 -9.55 13.31
CA ALA A 168 -12.00 -8.14 13.61
C ALA A 168 -11.93 -7.28 12.33
N TRP A 169 -11.29 -7.78 11.29
CA TRP A 169 -11.24 -7.11 9.98
C TRP A 169 -12.63 -6.98 9.36
N ARG A 170 -13.41 -8.08 9.35
CA ARG A 170 -14.77 -8.08 8.76
C ARG A 170 -15.68 -7.09 9.45
N ASP A 171 -15.62 -7.01 10.77
CA ASP A 171 -16.43 -6.09 11.56
C ASP A 171 -16.05 -4.63 11.29
N ALA A 172 -14.76 -4.30 11.30
CA ALA A 172 -14.27 -2.97 10.99
C ALA A 172 -14.63 -2.53 9.56
N PHE A 173 -14.48 -3.44 8.59
CA PHE A 173 -14.83 -3.21 7.19
C PHE A 173 -16.33 -2.98 7.02
N ARG A 174 -17.17 -3.83 7.62
CA ARG A 174 -18.63 -3.69 7.60
C ARG A 174 -19.08 -2.36 8.20
N ALA A 175 -18.51 -1.97 9.33
CA ALA A 175 -18.83 -0.69 9.98
C ALA A 175 -18.50 0.51 9.09
N ARG A 176 -17.34 0.50 8.40
CA ARG A 176 -16.96 1.56 7.45
C ARG A 176 -17.92 1.63 6.26
N LEU A 177 -18.21 0.49 5.63
CA LEU A 177 -19.15 0.44 4.51
C LEU A 177 -20.54 0.93 4.88
N THR A 178 -21.04 0.54 6.06
CA THR A 178 -22.40 0.93 6.50
C THR A 178 -22.49 2.43 6.79
N ARG A 179 -21.42 3.03 7.31
CA ARG A 179 -21.37 4.47 7.61
C ARG A 179 -21.58 5.33 6.36
N ASP A 180 -20.93 4.94 5.27
CA ASP A 180 -20.86 5.77 4.06
C ASP A 180 -21.57 5.11 2.86
N LEU A 181 -22.54 4.20 3.16
CA LEU A 181 -23.15 3.32 2.16
C LEU A 181 -23.78 4.07 0.98
N GLU A 182 -24.50 5.16 1.24
CA GLU A 182 -25.16 5.94 0.20
C GLU A 182 -24.13 6.65 -0.70
N THR A 183 -23.11 7.27 -0.11
CA THR A 183 -22.03 7.92 -0.84
C THR A 183 -21.30 6.92 -1.72
N LEU A 184 -20.98 5.75 -1.16
CA LEU A 184 -20.30 4.68 -1.89
C LEU A 184 -21.16 4.14 -3.03
N ARG A 185 -22.46 3.93 -2.78
CA ARG A 185 -23.41 3.46 -3.80
C ARG A 185 -23.48 4.42 -4.97
N HIS A 186 -23.59 5.72 -4.73
CA HIS A 186 -23.59 6.73 -5.77
C HIS A 186 -22.28 6.76 -6.56
N ALA A 187 -21.14 6.70 -5.87
CA ALA A 187 -19.83 6.69 -6.52
C ALA A 187 -19.63 5.47 -7.44
N VAL A 188 -20.13 4.30 -7.03
CA VAL A 188 -19.98 3.05 -7.79
C VAL A 188 -21.07 2.90 -8.87
N GLN A 189 -22.23 3.53 -8.75
CA GLN A 189 -23.36 3.35 -9.68
C GLN A 189 -23.00 3.62 -11.13
N GLY A 190 -22.22 4.66 -11.40
CA GLY A 190 -21.73 4.99 -12.74
C GLY A 190 -20.64 4.05 -13.26
N LEU A 191 -19.99 3.30 -12.38
CA LEU A 191 -18.89 2.39 -12.69
C LEU A 191 -19.37 0.94 -12.79
N ASP A 192 -20.18 0.48 -11.84
CA ASP A 192 -20.71 -0.89 -11.76
C ASP A 192 -22.10 -0.90 -11.12
N PRO A 193 -23.20 -0.82 -11.93
CA PRO A 193 -24.58 -0.84 -11.43
C PRO A 193 -24.91 -2.11 -10.62
N ASN A 194 -24.32 -3.27 -10.95
CA ASN A 194 -24.55 -4.51 -10.23
C ASN A 194 -23.92 -4.46 -8.83
N LEU A 195 -22.71 -3.91 -8.72
CA LEU A 195 -22.07 -3.69 -7.42
C LEU A 195 -22.86 -2.66 -6.60
N ALA A 196 -23.33 -1.58 -7.21
CA ALA A 196 -24.19 -0.59 -6.54
C ALA A 196 -25.47 -1.20 -5.99
N ALA A 197 -26.15 -2.07 -6.77
CA ALA A 197 -27.35 -2.79 -6.34
C ALA A 197 -27.05 -3.77 -5.19
N ARG A 198 -25.91 -4.44 -5.20
CA ARG A 198 -25.47 -5.32 -4.10
C ARG A 198 -25.13 -4.54 -2.84
N LEU A 199 -24.46 -3.38 -2.96
CA LEU A 199 -24.18 -2.49 -1.84
C LEU A 199 -25.46 -2.02 -1.14
N ALA A 200 -26.54 -1.77 -1.89
CA ALA A 200 -27.84 -1.42 -1.31
C ALA A 200 -28.44 -2.51 -0.39
N ARG A 201 -27.98 -3.77 -0.53
CA ARG A 201 -28.41 -4.91 0.29
C ARG A 201 -27.40 -5.27 1.38
N LEU A 202 -26.33 -4.49 1.55
CA LEU A 202 -25.22 -4.80 2.45
C LEU A 202 -25.61 -5.18 3.88
N PRO A 203 -26.60 -4.53 4.53
CA PRO A 203 -26.99 -4.90 5.90
C PRO A 203 -27.44 -6.36 6.04
N GLY A 204 -27.94 -6.98 4.96
CA GLY A 204 -28.43 -8.36 4.93
C GLY A 204 -27.60 -9.34 4.10
N ASP A 205 -26.49 -8.89 3.48
CA ASP A 205 -25.68 -9.73 2.59
C ASP A 205 -24.24 -9.89 3.10
N PRO A 206 -23.99 -10.86 4.01
CA PRO A 206 -22.63 -11.13 4.50
C PRO A 206 -21.70 -11.66 3.39
N SER A 207 -22.24 -12.22 2.30
CA SER A 207 -21.44 -12.73 1.17
C SER A 207 -20.75 -11.59 0.42
N LEU A 208 -21.36 -10.42 0.37
CA LEU A 208 -20.77 -9.24 -0.28
C LEU A 208 -19.46 -8.82 0.40
N VAL A 209 -19.41 -8.85 1.73
CA VAL A 209 -18.19 -8.54 2.49
C VAL A 209 -17.08 -9.52 2.14
N ALA A 210 -17.41 -10.82 2.07
CA ALA A 210 -16.46 -11.86 1.66
C ALA A 210 -15.97 -11.65 0.23
N ASP A 211 -16.87 -11.41 -0.72
CA ASP A 211 -16.54 -11.15 -2.13
C ASP A 211 -15.63 -9.93 -2.32
N LEU A 212 -15.91 -8.83 -1.62
CA LEU A 212 -15.08 -7.63 -1.71
C LEU A 212 -13.69 -7.87 -1.13
N ARG A 213 -13.60 -8.62 -0.02
CA ARG A 213 -12.33 -9.06 0.54
C ARG A 213 -11.56 -9.93 -0.45
N ASP A 214 -12.21 -10.94 -1.01
CA ASP A 214 -11.58 -11.86 -1.97
C ASP A 214 -11.10 -11.12 -3.23
N ARG A 215 -11.83 -10.12 -3.68
CA ARG A 215 -11.39 -9.24 -4.79
C ARG A 215 -10.17 -8.42 -4.40
N ALA A 216 -10.11 -7.91 -3.17
CA ALA A 216 -8.96 -7.18 -2.66
C ALA A 216 -7.72 -8.09 -2.50
N GLN A 217 -7.93 -9.36 -2.09
CA GLN A 217 -6.86 -10.36 -1.90
C GLN A 217 -6.44 -11.07 -3.18
N ARG A 218 -7.27 -11.12 -4.22
CA ARG A 218 -6.95 -11.80 -5.50
C ARG A 218 -5.75 -11.24 -6.26
N ASN A 219 -5.19 -10.14 -5.81
CA ASN A 219 -3.94 -9.61 -6.36
C ASN A 219 -2.68 -10.35 -5.86
N GLY A 220 -2.85 -11.57 -5.32
CA GLY A 220 -1.74 -12.47 -5.02
C GLY A 220 -1.01 -12.17 -3.71
N GLY A 221 -1.67 -11.53 -2.76
CA GLY A 221 -1.06 -11.24 -1.47
C GLY A 221 -0.78 -12.50 -0.66
N HIS A 222 0.47 -12.65 -0.22
CA HIS A 222 0.91 -13.71 0.70
C HIS A 222 1.33 -13.04 2.02
N PRO A 223 0.38 -12.76 2.94
CA PRO A 223 0.72 -12.20 4.24
C PRO A 223 1.62 -13.17 5.01
N LEU A 224 2.52 -12.63 5.81
CA LEU A 224 3.40 -13.41 6.67
C LEU A 224 3.07 -13.13 8.13
N PRO A 225 3.30 -14.10 9.05
CA PRO A 225 3.24 -13.84 10.48
C PRO A 225 4.27 -12.80 10.92
N LEU A 226 4.00 -12.12 12.03
CA LEU A 226 4.89 -11.07 12.54
C LEU A 226 6.32 -11.58 12.76
N ARG A 227 6.48 -12.76 13.34
CA ARG A 227 7.80 -13.38 13.56
C ARG A 227 8.58 -13.65 12.28
N ALA A 228 7.89 -13.88 11.16
CA ALA A 228 8.57 -14.04 9.88
C ALA A 228 9.11 -12.70 9.36
N TRP A 229 8.38 -11.59 9.56
CA TRP A 229 8.85 -10.24 9.27
C TRP A 229 10.07 -9.88 10.12
N GLU A 230 9.99 -10.10 11.43
CA GLU A 230 11.09 -9.84 12.38
C GLU A 230 12.37 -10.59 11.98
N ARG A 231 12.27 -11.90 11.71
CA ARG A 231 13.40 -12.71 11.24
C ARG A 231 14.02 -12.19 9.93
N MET A 232 13.19 -11.69 8.98
CA MET A 232 13.74 -11.09 7.76
C MET A 232 14.53 -9.81 8.05
N PHE A 233 14.01 -8.95 8.92
CA PHE A 233 14.70 -7.71 9.29
C PHE A 233 16.00 -7.99 10.06
N GLU A 234 15.98 -8.93 10.99
CA GLU A 234 17.18 -9.39 11.73
C GLU A 234 18.23 -9.97 10.78
N HIS A 235 17.81 -10.84 9.84
CA HIS A 235 18.72 -11.41 8.83
C HIS A 235 19.39 -10.32 7.97
N LEU A 236 18.67 -9.26 7.66
CA LEU A 236 19.19 -8.13 6.89
C LEU A 236 19.96 -7.12 7.76
N GLY A 237 20.01 -7.31 9.07
CA GLY A 237 20.66 -6.39 10.01
C GLY A 237 19.97 -5.03 10.07
N PHE A 238 18.65 -4.99 9.89
CA PHE A 238 17.87 -3.77 9.98
C PHE A 238 17.56 -3.40 11.43
N ALA A 239 17.71 -2.12 11.77
CA ALA A 239 17.10 -1.55 12.97
C ALA A 239 15.69 -1.10 12.61
N TYR A 240 14.68 -1.60 13.30
CA TYR A 240 13.29 -1.32 12.98
C TYR A 240 12.44 -1.00 14.20
N ARG A 241 11.34 -0.30 13.97
CA ARG A 241 10.24 -0.07 14.92
C ARG A 241 8.96 -0.63 14.30
N VAL A 242 8.16 -1.31 15.11
CA VAL A 242 6.87 -1.87 14.70
C VAL A 242 5.75 -1.12 15.41
N VAL A 243 4.73 -0.74 14.64
CA VAL A 243 3.49 -0.18 15.16
C VAL A 243 2.33 -1.00 14.60
N ARG A 244 1.53 -1.59 15.49
CA ARG A 244 0.29 -2.28 15.14
C ARG A 244 -0.84 -1.29 15.02
N HIS A 245 -1.65 -1.39 13.96
CA HIS A 245 -2.83 -0.54 13.83
C HIS A 245 -3.88 -0.87 14.90
N GLN A 246 -4.47 0.15 15.53
CA GLN A 246 -5.36 -0.05 16.67
C GLN A 246 -6.66 -0.75 16.32
N THR A 247 -7.27 -0.42 15.17
CA THR A 247 -8.56 -0.96 14.74
C THR A 247 -8.43 -2.09 13.73
N GLN A 248 -7.42 -2.05 12.86
CA GLN A 248 -7.09 -3.13 11.94
C GLN A 248 -5.93 -3.95 12.50
N ARG A 249 -6.22 -4.85 13.44
CA ARG A 249 -5.22 -5.60 14.20
C ARG A 249 -4.21 -6.39 13.36
N GLN A 250 -4.56 -6.73 12.12
CA GLN A 250 -3.66 -7.40 11.17
C GLN A 250 -2.72 -6.46 10.42
N LEU A 251 -2.88 -5.14 10.57
CA LEU A 251 -2.15 -4.14 9.81
C LEU A 251 -1.01 -3.60 10.64
N TYR A 252 0.19 -3.71 10.11
CA TYR A 252 1.43 -3.33 10.78
C TYR A 252 2.20 -2.32 9.94
N LEU A 253 2.81 -1.40 10.65
CA LEU A 253 3.77 -0.45 10.11
C LEU A 253 5.14 -0.75 10.67
N PHE A 254 6.09 -0.96 9.79
CA PHE A 254 7.50 -1.12 10.12
C PHE A 254 8.26 0.11 9.62
N THR A 255 8.87 0.85 10.54
CA THR A 255 9.83 1.90 10.19
C THR A 255 11.23 1.32 10.32
N VAL A 256 11.92 1.19 9.20
CA VAL A 256 13.26 0.60 9.12
C VAL A 256 14.27 1.70 8.87
N ARG A 257 15.35 1.72 9.66
CA ARG A 257 16.49 2.63 9.46
C ARG A 257 17.57 1.95 8.62
N CYS A 258 18.09 2.69 7.66
CA CYS A 258 19.10 2.20 6.73
C CYS A 258 20.47 2.87 6.95
#